data_425516fc951d1cb5a7ca3775ce6ddca1
#
_entry.id   425516fc951d1cb5a7ca3775ce6ddca1
#
_cell.length_a   1.000
_cell.length_b   1.000
_cell.length_c   1.000
_cell.angle_alpha   90.00
_cell.angle_beta   90.00
_cell.angle_gamma   90.00
#
_symmetry.space_group_name_H-M   'P 1'
#
loop_
_entity.id
_entity.type
_entity.pdbx_description
1 polymer ?
#
loop_
_entity_poly.entity_id
_entity_poly.type
_entity_poly.pdbx_seq_one_letter_code
_entity_poly.pdbx_strand_id
1 'polypeptide(L)'
;RRGPDSAESYIHKIGDFSFAFLQARLSIIDPNPRSKQPMEDDEGVISFSGEIYNYVEIKKICEARGASFKTESDTEVLLKSLNLLGEKALELLDGDWAFSYFNKKTKQVLISRDRFSIKPLFYYKKNNNFYFASNINHLFLLIGEKFEIDITKVKSFLNFGFKAFSSEPKTFFSKIL
;
A
#
# COMPACT_ATOMS: atom_id res chain seq x y z
N ARG A 1 -5.20 12.80 13.93
CA ARG A 1 -4.48 12.97 12.67
C ARG A 1 -3.62 11.72 12.44
N ARG A 2 -3.74 11.05 11.30
CA ARG A 2 -2.87 9.92 10.95
C ARG A 2 -1.59 10.46 10.32
N GLY A 3 -0.43 9.83 10.61
CA GLY A 3 0.86 10.18 10.04
C GLY A 3 1.29 11.63 10.33
N PRO A 4 1.55 12.00 11.58
CA PRO A 4 1.85 13.38 11.94
C PRO A 4 3.25 13.86 11.56
N ASP A 5 4.18 12.91 11.25
CA ASP A 5 5.61 13.22 11.16
C ASP A 5 6.02 13.76 9.79
N SER A 6 5.39 13.28 8.73
CA SER A 6 5.58 13.84 7.38
C SER A 6 4.39 13.57 6.48
N ALA A 7 4.21 14.39 5.44
CA ALA A 7 3.25 14.18 4.38
C ALA A 7 3.90 14.57 3.05
N GLU A 8 4.06 13.58 2.19
CA GLU A 8 4.77 13.72 0.91
C GLU A 8 3.95 13.08 -0.22
N SER A 9 4.26 13.45 -1.44
CA SER A 9 3.65 12.88 -2.63
C SER A 9 4.69 12.59 -3.71
N TYR A 10 4.42 11.57 -4.50
CA TYR A 10 5.14 11.26 -5.72
C TYR A 10 4.14 11.22 -6.88
N ILE A 11 4.37 12.03 -7.90
CA ILE A 11 3.50 12.11 -9.09
C ILE A 11 4.36 11.81 -10.30
N HIS A 12 3.89 10.90 -11.15
CA HIS A 12 4.59 10.52 -12.37
C HIS A 12 3.64 10.39 -13.54
N LYS A 13 4.10 10.79 -14.73
CA LYS A 13 3.36 10.70 -15.98
C LYS A 13 4.09 9.78 -16.96
N ILE A 14 3.35 8.85 -17.57
CA ILE A 14 3.85 7.89 -18.54
C ILE A 14 2.91 7.93 -19.76
N GLY A 15 3.32 8.62 -20.83
CA GLY A 15 2.44 8.83 -21.98
C GLY A 15 1.15 9.54 -21.55
N ASP A 16 0.00 8.93 -21.84
CA ASP A 16 -1.32 9.44 -21.46
C ASP A 16 -1.77 9.06 -20.06
N PHE A 17 -1.00 8.23 -19.35
CA PHE A 17 -1.30 7.83 -17.98
C PHE A 17 -0.50 8.64 -16.97
N SER A 18 -1.13 8.90 -15.83
CA SER A 18 -0.46 9.46 -14.67
C SER A 18 -0.89 8.73 -13.41
N PHE A 19 0.00 8.65 -12.44
CA PHE A 19 -0.33 8.14 -11.12
C PHE A 19 0.29 9.01 -10.02
N ALA A 20 -0.29 8.94 -8.84
CA ALA A 20 0.20 9.64 -7.65
C ALA A 20 0.17 8.70 -6.45
N PHE A 21 1.27 8.69 -5.69
CA PHE A 21 1.34 8.12 -4.35
C PHE A 21 1.38 9.24 -3.33
N LEU A 22 0.48 9.21 -2.36
CA LEU A 22 0.42 10.19 -1.28
C LEU A 22 0.57 9.42 0.04
N GLN A 23 1.52 9.84 0.86
CA GLN A 23 1.79 9.19 2.13
C GLN A 23 1.84 10.20 3.27
N ALA A 24 1.08 9.91 4.33
CA ALA A 24 1.23 10.54 5.63
C ALA A 24 1.87 9.53 6.59
N ARG A 25 3.08 9.80 7.04
CA ARG A 25 3.93 8.85 7.78
C ARG A 25 3.82 9.05 9.29
N LEU A 26 3.70 7.94 10.01
CA LEU A 26 4.07 7.81 11.42
C LEU A 26 5.39 7.04 11.48
N SER A 27 6.44 7.68 11.98
CA SER A 27 7.79 7.12 11.98
C SER A 27 7.98 6.21 13.19
N ILE A 28 8.16 4.91 12.97
CA ILE A 28 8.43 3.92 14.01
C ILE A 28 9.85 3.39 13.85
N ILE A 29 10.15 2.78 12.71
CA ILE A 29 11.50 2.30 12.38
C ILE A 29 12.21 3.41 11.60
N ASP A 30 13.43 3.74 12.00
CA ASP A 30 14.27 4.81 11.45
C ASP A 30 13.52 6.14 11.30
N PRO A 31 13.33 6.93 12.38
CA PRO A 31 12.61 8.19 12.35
C PRO A 31 13.36 9.30 11.58
N ASN A 32 14.50 9.00 11.00
CA ASN A 32 15.30 9.94 10.24
C ASN A 32 14.55 10.41 8.96
N PRO A 33 14.66 11.70 8.58
CA PRO A 33 14.08 12.22 7.33
C PRO A 33 14.51 11.47 6.05
N ARG A 34 15.66 10.79 6.06
CA ARG A 34 16.10 9.94 4.93
C ARG A 34 15.15 8.77 4.64
N SER A 35 14.35 8.35 5.63
CA SER A 35 13.36 7.26 5.50
C SER A 35 11.95 7.77 5.19
N LYS A 36 11.81 8.98 4.65
CA LYS A 36 10.52 9.54 4.23
C LYS A 36 9.87 8.71 3.13
N GLN A 37 8.55 8.83 3.04
CA GLN A 37 7.73 8.12 2.05
C GLN A 37 6.85 9.11 1.27
N PRO A 38 6.55 8.86 -0.03
CA PRO A 38 6.99 7.69 -0.81
C PRO A 38 8.51 7.60 -0.91
N MET A 39 9.07 6.40 -0.70
CA MET A 39 10.51 6.16 -0.82
C MET A 39 10.85 5.80 -2.26
N GLU A 40 11.92 6.40 -2.77
CA GLU A 40 12.32 6.27 -4.16
C GLU A 40 13.80 5.87 -4.26
N ASP A 41 14.09 5.01 -5.24
CA ASP A 41 15.43 4.76 -5.74
C ASP A 41 15.44 4.75 -7.28
N ASP A 42 16.57 4.31 -7.88
CA ASP A 42 16.72 4.31 -9.34
C ASP A 42 15.76 3.34 -10.05
N GLU A 43 15.31 2.28 -9.36
CA GLU A 43 14.51 1.19 -9.94
C GLU A 43 13.04 1.27 -9.59
N GLY A 44 12.68 1.87 -8.46
CA GLY A 44 11.29 1.89 -8.00
C GLY A 44 10.91 3.01 -7.06
N VAL A 45 9.62 3.09 -6.78
CA VAL A 45 9.02 3.99 -5.78
C VAL A 45 8.00 3.20 -4.97
N ILE A 46 8.01 3.36 -3.65
CA ILE A 46 7.09 2.67 -2.76
C ILE A 46 6.42 3.64 -1.77
N SER A 47 5.12 3.44 -1.56
CA SER A 47 4.35 4.00 -0.46
C SER A 47 3.83 2.84 0.37
N PHE A 48 4.23 2.76 1.64
CA PHE A 48 4.03 1.62 2.52
C PHE A 48 3.44 2.04 3.87
N SER A 49 2.46 1.30 4.33
CA SER A 49 1.86 1.41 5.66
C SER A 49 1.84 0.02 6.28
N GLY A 50 2.56 -0.16 7.36
CA GLY A 50 2.70 -1.47 8.00
C GLY A 50 4.04 -1.64 8.68
N GLU A 51 4.40 -2.89 8.91
CA GLU A 51 5.69 -3.30 9.45
C GLU A 51 6.05 -4.69 8.91
N ILE A 52 7.27 -4.85 8.40
CA ILE A 52 7.80 -6.14 7.96
C ILE A 52 8.66 -6.69 9.09
N TYR A 53 8.14 -7.65 9.83
CA TYR A 53 8.76 -8.17 11.06
C TYR A 53 10.11 -8.84 10.80
N ASN A 54 10.24 -9.55 9.67
CA ASN A 54 11.46 -10.23 9.27
C ASN A 54 12.32 -9.42 8.30
N TYR A 55 12.26 -8.07 8.37
CA TYR A 55 13.02 -7.19 7.46
C TYR A 55 14.54 -7.40 7.55
N VAL A 56 15.06 -7.78 8.72
CA VAL A 56 16.50 -8.03 8.92
C VAL A 56 16.96 -9.24 8.10
N GLU A 57 16.18 -10.30 8.07
CA GLU A 57 16.45 -11.51 7.29
C GLU A 57 16.37 -11.22 5.78
N ILE A 58 15.34 -10.46 5.37
CA ILE A 58 15.17 -10.05 3.97
C ILE A 58 16.32 -9.14 3.53
N LYS A 59 16.78 -8.23 4.41
CA LYS A 59 17.95 -7.36 4.16
C LYS A 59 19.17 -8.21 3.79
N LYS A 60 19.49 -9.25 4.56
CA LYS A 60 20.62 -10.18 4.28
C LYS A 60 20.46 -10.88 2.92
N ILE A 61 19.24 -11.29 2.57
CA ILE A 61 18.96 -11.91 1.27
C ILE A 61 19.22 -10.92 0.14
N CYS A 62 18.85 -9.65 0.30
CA CYS A 62 19.11 -8.61 -0.70
C CYS A 62 20.61 -8.25 -0.78
N GLU A 63 21.30 -8.14 0.34
CA GLU A 63 22.76 -7.88 0.40
C GLU A 63 23.56 -8.99 -0.29
N ALA A 64 23.18 -10.26 -0.10
CA ALA A 64 23.78 -11.39 -0.79
C ALA A 64 23.59 -11.33 -2.32
N ARG A 65 22.64 -10.51 -2.82
CA ARG A 65 22.40 -10.23 -4.24
C ARG A 65 22.96 -8.90 -4.71
N GLY A 66 23.80 -8.26 -3.90
CA GLY A 66 24.48 -7.01 -4.22
C GLY A 66 23.71 -5.73 -3.90
N ALA A 67 22.59 -5.80 -3.16
CA ALA A 67 21.92 -4.58 -2.73
C ALA A 67 22.70 -3.85 -1.64
N SER A 68 22.66 -2.52 -1.68
CA SER A 68 23.15 -1.65 -0.62
C SER A 68 22.00 -0.82 -0.04
N PHE A 69 22.10 -0.50 1.24
CA PHE A 69 21.07 0.20 2.00
C PHE A 69 21.60 1.54 2.54
N LYS A 70 20.75 2.55 2.51
CA LYS A 70 21.05 3.90 3.01
C LYS A 70 20.36 4.19 4.36
N THR A 71 19.36 3.39 4.71
CA THR A 71 18.53 3.54 5.91
C THR A 71 18.47 2.23 6.69
N GLU A 72 17.93 2.28 7.88
CA GLU A 72 17.60 1.08 8.68
C GLU A 72 16.09 0.76 8.60
N SER A 73 15.38 1.36 7.64
CA SER A 73 13.94 1.22 7.50
C SER A 73 13.57 -0.10 6.81
N ASP A 74 12.56 -0.77 7.33
CA ASP A 74 11.89 -1.89 6.68
C ASP A 74 11.29 -1.50 5.31
N THR A 75 10.91 -0.24 5.13
CA THR A 75 10.46 0.32 3.85
C THR A 75 11.52 0.21 2.77
N GLU A 76 12.79 0.52 3.08
CA GLU A 76 13.88 0.37 2.10
C GLU A 76 14.13 -1.10 1.79
N VAL A 77 14.05 -1.96 2.80
CA VAL A 77 14.21 -3.41 2.60
C VAL A 77 13.11 -3.95 1.69
N LEU A 78 11.87 -3.54 1.90
CA LEU A 78 10.74 -3.90 1.05
C LEU A 78 10.93 -3.38 -0.39
N LEU A 79 11.34 -2.12 -0.57
CA LEU A 79 11.63 -1.54 -1.88
C LEU A 79 12.70 -2.34 -2.62
N LYS A 80 13.85 -2.61 -1.98
CA LYS A 80 14.95 -3.37 -2.57
C LYS A 80 14.57 -4.82 -2.89
N SER A 81 13.79 -5.48 -2.02
CA SER A 81 13.31 -6.83 -2.28
C SER A 81 12.39 -6.90 -3.50
N LEU A 82 11.49 -5.91 -3.66
CA LEU A 82 10.61 -5.81 -4.83
C LEU A 82 11.39 -5.49 -6.12
N ASN A 83 12.42 -4.65 -6.05
CA ASN A 83 13.30 -4.38 -7.20
C ASN A 83 14.02 -5.65 -7.67
N LEU A 84 14.53 -6.47 -6.74
CA LEU A 84 15.32 -7.66 -7.04
C LEU A 84 14.49 -8.89 -7.41
N LEU A 85 13.35 -9.08 -6.77
CA LEU A 85 12.58 -10.33 -6.82
C LEU A 85 11.20 -10.14 -7.45
N GLY A 86 10.76 -8.89 -7.66
CA GLY A 86 9.41 -8.60 -8.12
C GLY A 86 8.35 -9.13 -7.14
N GLU A 87 7.27 -9.69 -7.67
CA GLU A 87 6.17 -10.24 -6.86
C GLU A 87 6.59 -11.42 -5.96
N LYS A 88 7.67 -12.13 -6.30
CA LYS A 88 8.20 -13.21 -5.44
C LYS A 88 8.68 -12.73 -4.08
N ALA A 89 8.98 -11.44 -3.94
CA ALA A 89 9.28 -10.86 -2.65
C ALA A 89 8.13 -11.07 -1.64
N LEU A 90 6.87 -11.07 -2.09
CA LEU A 90 5.69 -11.25 -1.23
C LEU A 90 5.67 -12.60 -0.50
N GLU A 91 6.29 -13.63 -1.07
CA GLU A 91 6.38 -14.95 -0.45
C GLU A 91 7.31 -14.98 0.76
N LEU A 92 8.25 -14.04 0.82
CA LEU A 92 9.24 -13.93 1.89
C LEU A 92 8.75 -13.07 3.06
N LEU A 93 7.73 -12.23 2.84
CA LEU A 93 7.29 -11.27 3.84
C LEU A 93 6.57 -11.94 5.03
N ASP A 94 7.01 -11.60 6.23
CA ASP A 94 6.30 -11.82 7.48
C ASP A 94 6.02 -10.46 8.11
N GLY A 95 4.74 -10.15 8.38
CA GLY A 95 4.32 -8.85 8.86
C GLY A 95 2.90 -8.47 8.46
N ASP A 96 2.56 -7.21 8.69
CA ASP A 96 1.31 -6.61 8.26
C ASP A 96 1.58 -5.40 7.38
N TRP A 97 0.93 -5.37 6.22
CA TRP A 97 1.21 -4.35 5.22
C TRP A 97 0.03 -3.97 4.33
N ALA A 98 0.06 -2.72 3.90
CA ALA A 98 -0.59 -2.24 2.69
C ALA A 98 0.40 -1.33 1.97
N PHE A 99 0.72 -1.64 0.72
CA PHE A 99 1.65 -0.82 -0.06
C PHE A 99 1.24 -0.67 -1.52
N SER A 100 1.78 0.38 -2.13
CA SER A 100 1.82 0.57 -3.57
C SER A 100 3.27 0.74 -4.00
N TYR A 101 3.68 -0.02 -5.00
CA TYR A 101 5.03 -0.01 -5.56
C TYR A 101 4.95 0.23 -7.07
N PHE A 102 5.77 1.15 -7.56
CA PHE A 102 5.95 1.40 -8.98
C PHE A 102 7.34 0.95 -9.43
N ASN A 103 7.39 0.05 -10.37
CA ASN A 103 8.63 -0.38 -11.03
C ASN A 103 8.92 0.55 -12.21
N LYS A 104 10.03 1.29 -12.13
CA LYS A 104 10.42 2.29 -13.15
C LYS A 104 10.84 1.64 -14.47
N LYS A 105 11.34 0.41 -14.43
CA LYS A 105 11.79 -0.34 -15.62
C LYS A 105 10.61 -0.93 -16.39
N THR A 106 9.74 -1.66 -15.69
CA THR A 106 8.58 -2.32 -16.33
C THR A 106 7.37 -1.42 -16.49
N LYS A 107 7.37 -0.24 -15.83
CA LYS A 107 6.25 0.72 -15.80
C LYS A 107 4.98 0.14 -15.18
N GLN A 108 5.11 -0.84 -14.30
CA GLN A 108 4.00 -1.49 -13.62
C GLN A 108 3.83 -0.96 -12.21
N VAL A 109 2.59 -0.87 -11.77
CA VAL A 109 2.21 -0.58 -10.38
C VAL A 109 1.72 -1.87 -9.75
N LEU A 110 2.35 -2.27 -8.64
CA LEU A 110 1.93 -3.37 -7.78
C LEU A 110 1.28 -2.78 -6.53
N ILE A 111 0.08 -3.26 -6.21
CA ILE A 111 -0.62 -2.91 -4.97
C ILE A 111 -0.85 -4.20 -4.20
N SER A 112 -0.45 -4.22 -2.94
CA SER A 112 -0.53 -5.42 -2.11
C SER A 112 -1.01 -5.09 -0.69
N ARG A 113 -1.68 -6.06 -0.09
CA ARG A 113 -2.11 -6.04 1.30
C ARG A 113 -1.80 -7.38 1.96
N ASP A 114 -1.50 -7.38 3.25
CA ASP A 114 -1.25 -8.58 4.03
C ASP A 114 -2.40 -9.58 3.97
N ARG A 115 -2.08 -10.86 4.20
CA ARG A 115 -3.01 -11.99 4.08
C ARG A 115 -4.22 -11.91 5.00
N PHE A 116 -4.06 -11.29 6.17
CA PHE A 116 -5.10 -11.15 7.18
C PHE A 116 -5.83 -9.82 7.14
N SER A 117 -5.44 -8.92 6.20
CA SER A 117 -6.04 -7.59 6.07
C SER A 117 -5.91 -6.73 7.34
N ILE A 118 -4.80 -6.87 8.06
CA ILE A 118 -4.52 -6.08 9.26
C ILE A 118 -4.35 -4.61 8.90
N LYS A 119 -3.62 -4.32 7.81
CA LYS A 119 -3.59 -2.96 7.27
C LYS A 119 -4.71 -2.79 6.25
N PRO A 120 -5.60 -1.80 6.44
CA PRO A 120 -6.70 -1.59 5.52
C PRO A 120 -6.21 -1.08 4.16
N LEU A 121 -6.81 -1.60 3.11
CA LEU A 121 -6.64 -1.12 1.73
C LEU A 121 -7.98 -1.23 1.02
N PHE A 122 -8.49 -0.10 0.57
CA PHE A 122 -9.73 0.01 -0.18
C PHE A 122 -9.42 0.47 -1.59
N TYR A 123 -10.13 -0.05 -2.58
CA TYR A 123 -9.95 0.40 -3.95
C TYR A 123 -11.27 0.55 -4.71
N TYR A 124 -11.23 1.36 -5.74
CA TYR A 124 -12.34 1.62 -6.64
C TYR A 124 -11.83 1.78 -8.07
N LYS A 125 -12.48 1.11 -8.99
CA LYS A 125 -12.18 1.22 -10.42
C LYS A 125 -13.35 1.84 -11.16
N LYS A 126 -13.08 2.90 -11.91
CA LYS A 126 -14.07 3.57 -12.78
C LYS A 126 -13.43 3.96 -14.09
N ASN A 127 -14.01 3.50 -15.19
CA ASN A 127 -13.46 3.69 -16.53
C ASN A 127 -11.99 3.21 -16.57
N ASN A 128 -11.07 4.09 -16.99
CA ASN A 128 -9.62 3.81 -17.00
C ASN A 128 -8.88 4.25 -15.73
N ASN A 129 -9.62 4.73 -14.71
CA ASN A 129 -9.01 5.20 -13.46
C ASN A 129 -9.09 4.15 -12.38
N PHE A 130 -8.02 4.02 -11.60
CA PHE A 130 -7.92 3.16 -10.44
C PHE A 130 -7.54 4.00 -9.21
N TYR A 131 -8.35 3.95 -8.17
CA TYR A 131 -8.18 4.70 -6.93
C TYR A 131 -7.99 3.72 -5.79
N PHE A 132 -7.09 4.03 -4.87
CA PHE A 132 -6.89 3.23 -3.66
C PHE A 132 -6.51 4.10 -2.47
N ALA A 133 -6.85 3.66 -1.28
CA ALA A 133 -6.52 4.34 -0.04
C ALA A 133 -6.58 3.37 1.17
N SER A 134 -5.82 3.68 2.21
CA SER A 134 -5.89 2.99 3.49
C SER A 134 -7.10 3.41 4.34
N ASN A 135 -7.87 4.41 3.91
CA ASN A 135 -9.07 4.89 4.58
C ASN A 135 -10.15 5.20 3.53
N ILE A 136 -11.34 4.68 3.76
CA ILE A 136 -12.47 4.84 2.84
C ILE A 136 -12.89 6.32 2.65
N ASN A 137 -12.77 7.15 3.68
CA ASN A 137 -13.07 8.58 3.57
C ASN A 137 -12.08 9.30 2.65
N HIS A 138 -10.81 8.88 2.65
CA HIS A 138 -9.83 9.42 1.70
C HIS A 138 -10.16 9.00 0.26
N LEU A 139 -10.65 7.78 0.10
CA LEU A 139 -11.11 7.29 -1.21
C LEU A 139 -12.28 8.15 -1.73
N PHE A 140 -13.25 8.46 -0.87
CA PHE A 140 -14.36 9.36 -1.23
C PHE A 140 -13.90 10.74 -1.67
N LEU A 141 -12.92 11.30 -0.95
CA LEU A 141 -12.35 12.61 -1.31
C LEU A 141 -11.63 12.57 -2.66
N LEU A 142 -10.87 11.49 -2.94
CA LEU A 142 -10.15 11.34 -4.21
C LEU A 142 -11.09 11.19 -5.40
N ILE A 143 -12.21 10.51 -5.22
CA ILE A 143 -13.17 10.21 -6.30
C ILE A 143 -14.13 11.37 -6.50
N GLY A 144 -14.46 12.12 -5.44
CA GLY A 144 -15.43 13.22 -5.47
C GLY A 144 -16.89 12.78 -5.64
N GLU A 145 -17.19 11.49 -5.41
CA GLU A 145 -18.54 10.93 -5.57
C GLU A 145 -19.07 10.40 -4.22
N LYS A 146 -20.41 10.37 -4.14
CA LYS A 146 -21.12 9.67 -3.07
C LYS A 146 -21.38 8.23 -3.50
N PHE A 147 -21.14 7.29 -2.58
CA PHE A 147 -21.40 5.87 -2.82
C PHE A 147 -22.66 5.44 -2.09
N GLU A 148 -23.43 4.60 -2.73
CA GLU A 148 -24.61 3.98 -2.13
C GLU A 148 -24.18 2.96 -1.07
N ILE A 149 -24.92 2.92 0.02
CA ILE A 149 -24.73 1.96 1.09
C ILE A 149 -25.37 0.63 0.68
N ASP A 150 -24.63 -0.45 0.80
CA ASP A 150 -25.19 -1.81 0.67
C ASP A 150 -26.00 -2.18 1.91
N ILE A 151 -27.28 -1.92 1.85
CA ILE A 151 -28.22 -2.16 2.95
C ILE A 151 -28.27 -3.65 3.35
N THR A 152 -28.05 -4.56 2.42
CA THR A 152 -28.01 -6.00 2.71
C THR A 152 -26.84 -6.34 3.62
N LYS A 153 -25.65 -5.78 3.35
CA LYS A 153 -24.49 -5.94 4.22
C LYS A 153 -24.64 -5.27 5.58
N VAL A 154 -25.27 -4.11 5.63
CA VAL A 154 -25.58 -3.44 6.90
C VAL A 154 -26.52 -4.30 7.75
N LYS A 155 -27.61 -4.83 7.16
CA LYS A 155 -28.53 -5.74 7.84
C LYS A 155 -27.83 -7.00 8.34
N SER A 156 -26.98 -7.60 7.52
CA SER A 156 -26.20 -8.78 7.91
C SER A 156 -25.28 -8.49 9.10
N PHE A 157 -24.59 -7.35 9.07
CA PHE A 157 -23.73 -6.93 10.19
C PHE A 157 -24.53 -6.70 11.49
N LEU A 158 -25.69 -6.06 11.40
CA LEU A 158 -26.56 -5.82 12.57
C LEU A 158 -27.09 -7.13 13.16
N ASN A 159 -27.39 -8.13 12.33
CA ASN A 159 -27.91 -9.42 12.78
C ASN A 159 -26.84 -10.30 13.41
N PHE A 160 -25.62 -10.31 12.89
CA PHE A 160 -24.55 -11.23 13.31
C PHE A 160 -23.49 -10.59 14.20
N GLY A 161 -23.47 -9.26 14.33
CA GLY A 161 -22.46 -8.54 15.13
C GLY A 161 -21.05 -8.52 14.55
N PHE A 162 -20.83 -9.12 13.37
CA PHE A 162 -19.55 -9.14 12.66
C PHE A 162 -19.77 -9.09 11.14
N LYS A 163 -18.73 -8.76 10.40
CA LYS A 163 -18.76 -8.83 8.95
C LYS A 163 -18.88 -10.29 8.54
N ALA A 164 -20.07 -10.72 8.12
CA ALA A 164 -20.27 -12.07 7.63
C ALA A 164 -19.30 -12.36 6.47
N PHE A 165 -18.76 -13.57 6.45
CA PHE A 165 -17.91 -14.03 5.35
C PHE A 165 -18.69 -13.92 4.04
N SER A 166 -18.15 -13.12 3.12
CA SER A 166 -18.66 -13.00 1.77
C SER A 166 -17.61 -13.58 0.85
N SER A 167 -18.02 -14.38 -0.11
CA SER A 167 -17.15 -14.88 -1.17
C SER A 167 -16.55 -13.75 -2.03
N GLU A 168 -17.09 -12.55 -1.93
CA GLU A 168 -16.62 -11.38 -2.64
C GLU A 168 -16.06 -10.33 -1.67
N PRO A 169 -14.88 -9.74 -2.00
CA PRO A 169 -14.25 -8.68 -1.20
C PRO A 169 -15.03 -7.37 -1.35
N LYS A 170 -16.16 -7.23 -0.65
CA LYS A 170 -17.00 -6.04 -0.70
C LYS A 170 -17.01 -5.32 0.64
N THR A 171 -17.10 -3.99 0.60
CA THR A 171 -17.29 -3.13 1.77
C THR A 171 -18.79 -2.92 2.05
N PHE A 172 -19.14 -2.02 2.99
CA PHE A 172 -20.51 -1.56 3.19
C PHE A 172 -21.00 -0.61 2.09
N PHE A 173 -20.14 -0.24 1.16
CA PHE A 173 -20.48 0.62 0.04
C PHE A 173 -20.46 -0.20 -1.24
N SER A 174 -21.50 -0.06 -2.06
CA SER A 174 -21.56 -0.67 -3.37
C SER A 174 -20.38 -0.13 -4.22
N LYS A 175 -19.71 -1.01 -4.96
CA LYS A 175 -18.58 -0.70 -5.86
C LYS A 175 -17.22 -0.42 -5.20
N ILE A 176 -17.10 -0.36 -3.87
CA ILE A 176 -15.80 -0.25 -3.19
C ILE A 176 -15.39 -1.64 -2.68
N LEU A 177 -14.18 -2.04 -3.02
CA LEU A 177 -13.57 -3.32 -2.69
C LEU A 177 -12.41 -3.13 -1.72
#